data_f44738d3e8b680fc79c8102a9dc89873
#
_entry.id   f44738d3e8b680fc79c8102a9dc89873
#
_cell.length_a   1.000
_cell.length_b   1.000
_cell.length_c   1.000
_cell.angle_alpha   90.00
_cell.angle_beta   90.00
_cell.angle_gamma   90.00
#
_symmetry.space_group_name_H-M   'P 1'
#
loop_
_entity.id
_entity.type
_entity.pdbx_description
1 polymer ?
#
loop_
_entity_poly.entity_id
_entity_poly.type
_entity_poly.pdbx_seq_one_letter_code
_entity_poly.pdbx_strand_id
1 'polypeptide(L)'
;MWSIYILRCNDDSLYIGITIDLARRQKEHASGKRGAKYLKGKQPFSLVFSHQIKEKGQALKLEYHLKKLPKDKKEYFLSNPNELRDYIDVFIAE
;
A
#
# COMPACT_ATOMS: atom_id res chain seq x y z
N MET A 1 -11.30 9.74 5.42
CA MET A 1 -10.65 8.46 5.69
C MET A 1 -9.32 8.35 4.95
N TRP A 2 -8.41 7.60 5.51
CA TRP A 2 -7.13 7.31 4.85
C TRP A 2 -7.21 5.93 4.21
N SER A 3 -6.50 5.75 3.11
CA SER A 3 -6.35 4.42 2.50
C SER A 3 -4.90 4.00 2.57
N ILE A 4 -4.64 2.77 3.03
CA ILE A 4 -3.38 2.12 2.78
C ILE A 4 -3.53 1.32 1.50
N TYR A 5 -2.51 1.34 0.65
CA TYR A 5 -2.60 0.65 -0.63
C TYR A 5 -1.26 0.01 -0.98
N ILE A 6 -1.33 -1.02 -1.81
CA ILE A 6 -0.14 -1.72 -2.29
C ILE A 6 -0.22 -1.77 -3.81
N LEU A 7 0.86 -1.33 -4.47
CA LEU A 7 1.03 -1.41 -5.91
C LEU A 7 2.05 -2.47 -6.25
N ARG A 8 1.76 -3.26 -7.28
CA ARG A 8 2.78 -4.11 -7.90
C ARG A 8 3.35 -3.38 -9.09
N CYS A 9 4.67 -3.26 -9.15
CA CYS A 9 5.38 -2.56 -10.20
C CYS A 9 5.77 -3.50 -11.34
N ASN A 10 6.27 -2.93 -12.45
CA ASN A 10 6.63 -3.71 -13.63
C ASN A 10 7.80 -4.68 -13.38
N ASP A 11 8.62 -4.40 -12.37
CA ASP A 11 9.74 -5.26 -11.96
C ASP A 11 9.34 -6.26 -10.86
N ASP A 12 8.05 -6.42 -10.63
CA ASP A 12 7.46 -7.29 -9.62
C ASP A 12 7.69 -6.84 -8.17
N SER A 13 8.28 -5.67 -7.97
CA SER A 13 8.42 -5.10 -6.63
C SER A 13 7.09 -4.56 -6.12
N LEU A 14 6.99 -4.38 -4.81
CA LEU A 14 5.79 -3.88 -4.15
C LEU A 14 6.05 -2.50 -3.56
N TYR A 15 5.10 -1.60 -3.75
CA TYR A 15 5.13 -0.28 -3.14
C TYR A 15 3.92 -0.13 -2.21
N ILE A 16 4.18 0.26 -0.96
CA ILE A 16 3.13 0.48 0.03
C ILE A 16 3.06 1.97 0.35
N GLY A 17 1.87 2.54 0.30
CA GLY A 17 1.66 3.95 0.59
C GLY A 17 0.34 4.20 1.29
N ILE A 18 0.16 5.45 1.75
CA ILE A 18 -1.12 5.90 2.30
C ILE A 18 -1.54 7.18 1.60
N THR A 19 -2.84 7.40 1.49
CA THR A 19 -3.40 8.60 0.88
C THR A 19 -4.82 8.85 1.36
N ILE A 20 -5.27 10.10 1.28
CA ILE A 20 -6.68 10.43 1.51
C ILE A 20 -7.50 10.32 0.23
N ASP A 21 -6.84 10.21 -0.92
CA ASP A 21 -7.51 10.15 -2.23
C ASP A 21 -6.76 9.15 -3.12
N LEU A 22 -7.22 7.91 -3.10
CA LEU A 22 -6.55 6.81 -3.80
C LEU A 22 -6.54 7.03 -5.31
N ALA A 23 -7.66 7.47 -5.89
CA ALA A 23 -7.74 7.68 -7.33
C ALA A 23 -6.77 8.76 -7.79
N ARG A 24 -6.71 9.89 -7.08
CA ARG A 24 -5.78 10.97 -7.39
C ARG A 24 -4.33 10.49 -7.26
N ARG A 25 -4.01 9.77 -6.19
CA ARG A 25 -2.64 9.29 -5.94
C ARG A 25 -2.17 8.33 -7.02
N GLN A 26 -3.08 7.47 -7.50
CA GLN A 26 -2.74 6.57 -8.61
C GLN A 26 -2.42 7.36 -9.88
N LYS A 27 -3.18 8.42 -10.16
CA LYS A 27 -2.90 9.29 -11.31
C LYS A 27 -1.55 9.99 -11.18
N GLU A 28 -1.22 10.47 -9.99
CA GLU A 28 0.07 11.11 -9.71
C GLU A 28 1.23 10.14 -9.96
N HIS A 29 1.11 8.92 -9.49
CA HIS A 29 2.14 7.90 -9.71
C HIS A 29 2.28 7.56 -11.20
N ALA A 30 1.17 7.41 -11.90
CA ALA A 30 1.17 7.05 -13.31
C ALA A 30 1.74 8.16 -14.20
N SER A 31 1.45 9.43 -13.86
CA SER A 31 1.92 10.58 -14.65
C SER A 31 3.39 10.92 -14.38
N GLY A 32 3.97 10.42 -13.31
CA GLY A 32 5.31 10.77 -12.87
C GLY A 32 5.41 12.13 -12.21
N LYS A 33 4.30 12.85 -12.11
CA LYS A 33 4.24 14.15 -11.41
C LYS A 33 3.76 13.90 -9.98
N ARG A 34 4.52 14.40 -8.99
CA ARG A 34 4.20 14.22 -7.56
C ARG A 34 4.09 12.76 -7.12
N GLY A 35 4.53 11.83 -7.96
CA GLY A 35 4.59 10.43 -7.60
C GLY A 35 5.79 10.15 -6.69
N ALA A 36 5.81 8.99 -6.04
CA ALA A 36 6.91 8.58 -5.20
C ALA A 36 8.16 8.34 -6.06
N LYS A 37 9.32 8.77 -5.57
CA LYS A 37 10.59 8.54 -6.26
C LYS A 37 10.85 7.06 -6.54
N TYR A 38 10.47 6.22 -5.61
CA TYR A 38 10.61 4.77 -5.75
C TYR A 38 9.94 4.22 -7.01
N LEU A 39 8.82 4.84 -7.41
CA LEU A 39 8.02 4.38 -8.54
C LEU A 39 8.50 4.89 -9.89
N LYS A 40 9.49 5.77 -9.92
CA LYS A 40 10.01 6.31 -11.17
C LYS A 40 10.59 5.19 -12.03
N GLY A 41 10.10 5.08 -13.27
CA GLY A 41 10.56 4.06 -14.20
C GLY A 41 10.01 2.66 -13.94
N LYS A 42 9.08 2.51 -13.00
CA LYS A 42 8.51 1.20 -12.64
C LYS A 42 7.10 0.97 -13.15
N GLN A 43 6.67 1.80 -14.09
CA GLN A 43 5.37 1.63 -14.74
C GLN A 43 5.40 0.44 -15.72
N PRO A 44 4.26 -0.21 -15.97
CA PRO A 44 2.95 0.05 -15.38
C PRO A 44 2.83 -0.48 -13.94
N PHE A 45 1.89 0.13 -13.19
CA PHE A 45 1.57 -0.29 -11.83
C PHE A 45 0.22 -0.97 -11.79
N SER A 46 0.08 -1.96 -10.90
CA SER A 46 -1.22 -2.57 -10.61
C SER A 46 -1.56 -2.35 -9.15
N LEU A 47 -2.76 -1.84 -8.89
CA LEU A 47 -3.27 -1.78 -7.51
C LEU A 47 -3.69 -3.18 -7.12
N VAL A 48 -2.98 -3.77 -6.15
CA VAL A 48 -3.22 -5.16 -5.74
C VAL A 48 -3.90 -5.27 -4.39
N PHE A 49 -3.95 -4.19 -3.62
CA PHE A 49 -4.63 -4.17 -2.32
C PHE A 49 -4.90 -2.74 -1.89
N SER A 50 -6.05 -2.51 -1.25
CA SER A 50 -6.33 -1.26 -0.54
C SER A 50 -7.27 -1.53 0.63
N HIS A 51 -7.14 -0.71 1.67
CA HIS A 51 -7.97 -0.82 2.87
C HIS A 51 -8.12 0.55 3.50
N GLN A 52 -9.33 0.89 3.94
CA GLN A 52 -9.58 2.19 4.54
C GLN A 52 -9.26 2.17 6.03
N ILE A 53 -8.65 3.24 6.50
CA ILE A 53 -8.26 3.42 7.89
C ILE A 53 -8.73 4.80 8.33
N LYS A 54 -9.37 4.85 9.49
CA LYS A 54 -10.03 6.08 9.95
C LYS A 54 -9.04 7.18 10.27
N GLU A 55 -7.93 6.87 10.93
CA GLU A 55 -7.02 7.88 11.47
C GLU A 55 -5.65 7.81 10.80
N LYS A 56 -5.08 9.00 10.53
CA LYS A 56 -3.77 9.11 9.86
C LYS A 56 -2.66 8.44 10.66
N GLY A 57 -2.66 8.62 11.98
CA GLY A 57 -1.63 8.03 12.84
C GLY A 57 -1.58 6.52 12.75
N GLN A 58 -2.76 5.90 12.70
CA GLN A 58 -2.86 4.44 12.53
C GLN A 58 -2.37 4.00 11.15
N ALA A 59 -2.73 4.76 10.12
CA ALA A 59 -2.29 4.47 8.76
C ALA A 59 -0.77 4.55 8.64
N LEU A 60 -0.15 5.57 9.23
CA LEU A 60 1.31 5.73 9.23
C LEU A 60 2.02 4.58 9.95
N LYS A 61 1.52 4.17 11.10
CA LYS A 61 2.10 3.04 11.85
C LYS A 61 1.98 1.75 11.06
N LEU A 62 0.84 1.51 10.45
CA LEU A 62 0.61 0.32 9.65
C LEU A 62 1.53 0.29 8.44
N GLU A 63 1.65 1.41 7.72
CA GLU A 63 2.55 1.52 6.58
C GLU A 63 3.97 1.15 6.98
N TYR A 64 4.45 1.71 8.09
CA TYR A 64 5.79 1.45 8.61
C TYR A 64 6.01 -0.04 8.88
N HIS A 65 5.06 -0.67 9.55
CA HIS A 65 5.18 -2.09 9.88
C HIS A 65 5.08 -3.00 8.65
N LEU A 66 4.18 -2.69 7.73
CA LEU A 66 4.04 -3.49 6.51
C LEU A 66 5.29 -3.40 5.64
N LYS A 67 5.91 -2.22 5.54
CA LYS A 67 7.13 -2.05 4.77
C LYS A 67 8.29 -2.89 5.31
N LYS A 68 8.30 -3.17 6.60
CA LYS A 68 9.36 -3.96 7.24
C LYS A 68 9.19 -5.46 7.07
N LEU A 69 8.03 -5.92 6.65
CA LEU A 69 7.83 -7.35 6.44
C LEU A 69 8.72 -7.84 5.30
N PRO A 70 9.23 -9.08 5.38
CA PRO A 70 9.93 -9.69 4.24
C PRO A 70 9.02 -9.78 3.03
N LYS A 71 9.60 -9.80 1.83
CA LYS A 71 8.82 -9.84 0.61
C LYS A 71 7.92 -11.08 0.54
N ASP A 72 8.41 -12.23 0.98
CA ASP A 72 7.61 -13.46 0.97
C ASP A 72 6.37 -13.33 1.84
N LYS A 73 6.46 -12.65 2.99
CA LYS A 73 5.31 -12.40 3.86
C LYS A 73 4.31 -11.45 3.21
N LYS A 74 4.81 -10.39 2.56
CA LYS A 74 3.95 -9.47 1.80
C LYS A 74 3.21 -10.21 0.70
N GLU A 75 3.91 -11.07 -0.05
CA GLU A 75 3.30 -11.85 -1.11
C GLU A 75 2.26 -12.83 -0.57
N TYR A 76 2.54 -13.44 0.57
CA TYR A 76 1.57 -14.31 1.25
C TYR A 76 0.27 -13.56 1.54
N PHE A 77 0.37 -12.36 2.11
CA PHE A 77 -0.78 -11.52 2.41
C PHE A 77 -1.56 -11.14 1.15
N LEU A 78 -0.86 -10.86 0.05
CA LEU A 78 -1.53 -10.53 -1.21
C LEU A 78 -2.27 -11.73 -1.80
N SER A 79 -1.75 -12.94 -1.58
CA SER A 79 -2.44 -14.16 -1.98
C SER A 79 -3.59 -14.52 -1.03
N ASN A 80 -3.61 -13.94 0.16
CA ASN A 80 -4.62 -14.21 1.19
C ASN A 80 -5.12 -12.88 1.76
N PRO A 81 -5.82 -12.07 0.94
CA PRO A 81 -6.16 -10.69 1.33
C PRO A 81 -7.06 -10.60 2.56
N ASN A 82 -7.88 -11.62 2.82
CA ASN A 82 -8.69 -11.62 4.04
C ASN A 82 -7.83 -11.72 5.30
N GLU A 83 -6.74 -12.47 5.23
CA GLU A 83 -5.79 -12.55 6.34
C GLU A 83 -5.08 -11.22 6.55
N LEU A 84 -4.77 -10.51 5.48
CA LEU A 84 -4.19 -9.17 5.58
C LEU A 84 -5.18 -8.20 6.24
N ARG A 85 -6.45 -8.25 5.86
CA ARG A 85 -7.48 -7.42 6.48
C ARG A 85 -7.61 -7.71 7.97
N ASP A 86 -7.61 -8.99 8.35
CA ASP A 86 -7.65 -9.38 9.76
C ASP A 86 -6.43 -8.87 10.51
N TYR A 87 -5.25 -8.98 9.92
CA TYR A 87 -4.02 -8.44 10.49
C TYR A 87 -4.14 -6.94 10.75
N ILE A 88 -4.67 -6.20 9.76
CA ILE A 88 -4.85 -4.75 9.87
C ILE A 88 -5.84 -4.43 10.99
N ASP A 89 -6.96 -5.14 11.06
CA ASP A 89 -7.99 -4.88 12.06
C ASP A 89 -7.46 -5.11 13.48
N VAL A 90 -6.70 -6.17 13.68
CA VAL A 90 -6.06 -6.45 14.98
C VAL A 90 -5.02 -5.37 15.32
N PHE A 91 -4.22 -4.98 14.32
CA PHE A 91 -3.20 -3.95 14.50
C PHE A 91 -3.81 -2.61 14.94
N ILE A 92 -4.90 -2.22 14.29
CA ILE A 92 -5.59 -0.95 14.59
C ILE A 92 -6.29 -1.00 15.94
N ALA A 93 -6.82 -2.16 16.33
CA ALA A 93 -7.53 -2.32 17.60
C ALA A 93 -6.61 -2.17 18.82
N GLU A 94 -5.32 -2.34 18.63
CA GLU A 94 -4.33 -2.13 19.69
C GLU A 94 -4.05 -0.64 19.87
#